data_0476b4ddb02b9eea10a5927c9f040dee
#
_entry.id   0476b4ddb02b9eea10a5927c9f040dee
#
_cell.length_a   1.000
_cell.length_b   1.000
_cell.length_c   1.000
_cell.angle_alpha   90.00
_cell.angle_beta   90.00
_cell.angle_gamma   90.00
#
_symmetry.space_group_name_H-M   'P 1'
#
loop_
_entity.id
_entity.type
_entity.pdbx_description
1 polymer ?
#
loop_
_entity_poly.entity_id
_entity_poly.type
_entity_poly.pdbx_seq_one_letter_code
_entity_poly.pdbx_strand_id
1 'polypeptide(L)'
;EGVETPEELRAIREAGLNRAYLGVESGSDAVLKAINKGVTAAESIEAGQRIVAAGIKLSMMVILGLGGQEASARHARNTALAVSAIRPHMLSALTLMMYRGSELLEEFESGRFPILSPAGIMEELHLLLQGIELPPEHHCLFRSNHISNYINFAGTLPKDKERLLSESLAAQDKLALLKSWDPYNNVER
;
A
#
# COMPACT_ATOMS: atom_id res chain seq x y z
N GLU A 1 19.75 7.76 -3.93
CA GLU A 1 20.48 7.43 -5.16
C GLU A 1 19.46 7.48 -6.29
N GLY A 2 19.83 8.13 -7.40
CA GLY A 2 18.88 8.63 -8.38
C GLY A 2 18.07 7.56 -9.08
N VAL A 3 16.89 7.98 -9.53
CA VAL A 3 16.04 7.16 -10.41
C VAL A 3 16.81 6.93 -11.70
N GLU A 4 17.00 5.65 -12.10
CA GLU A 4 17.66 5.30 -13.34
C GLU A 4 17.01 6.03 -14.52
N THR A 5 17.84 6.39 -15.48
CA THR A 5 17.37 7.04 -16.71
C THR A 5 16.49 6.08 -17.53
N PRO A 6 15.62 6.58 -18.40
CA PRO A 6 14.84 5.73 -19.31
C PRO A 6 15.72 4.81 -20.18
N GLU A 7 16.91 5.27 -20.53
CA GLU A 7 17.90 4.51 -21.30
C GLU A 7 18.47 3.32 -20.50
N GLU A 8 18.83 3.56 -19.25
CA GLU A 8 19.32 2.52 -18.33
C GLU A 8 18.25 1.48 -18.05
N LEU A 9 17.02 1.89 -17.78
CA LEU A 9 15.90 0.98 -17.56
C LEU A 9 15.63 0.10 -18.79
N ARG A 10 15.71 0.65 -20.00
CA ARG A 10 15.60 -0.13 -21.25
C ARG A 10 16.73 -1.14 -21.39
N ALA A 11 17.97 -0.72 -21.15
CA ALA A 11 19.13 -1.61 -21.21
C ALA A 11 19.02 -2.76 -20.19
N ILE A 12 18.58 -2.48 -18.96
CA ILE A 12 18.33 -3.49 -17.93
C ILE A 12 17.20 -4.44 -18.35
N ARG A 13 16.14 -3.91 -18.98
CA ARG A 13 15.03 -4.72 -19.50
C ARG A 13 15.51 -5.65 -20.62
N GLU A 14 16.32 -5.17 -21.54
CA GLU A 14 16.94 -5.95 -22.65
C GLU A 14 17.92 -7.00 -22.12
N ALA A 15 18.65 -6.72 -21.06
CA ALA A 15 19.49 -7.66 -20.34
C ALA A 15 18.73 -8.76 -19.60
N GLY A 16 17.38 -8.72 -19.58
CA GLY A 16 16.53 -9.79 -19.06
C GLY A 16 15.73 -9.47 -17.80
N LEU A 17 15.82 -8.25 -17.23
CA LEU A 17 14.97 -7.88 -16.09
C LEU A 17 13.51 -7.80 -16.51
N ASN A 18 12.69 -8.70 -15.97
CA ASN A 18 11.26 -8.80 -16.31
C ASN A 18 10.34 -8.17 -15.27
N ARG A 19 10.79 -8.03 -14.02
CA ARG A 19 9.99 -7.52 -12.91
C ARG A 19 10.83 -6.70 -11.95
N ALA A 20 10.24 -5.59 -11.48
CA ALA A 20 10.75 -4.78 -10.40
C ALA A 20 9.74 -4.72 -9.24
N TYR A 21 10.24 -4.53 -8.04
CA TYR A 21 9.44 -4.32 -6.84
C TYR A 21 9.70 -2.91 -6.33
N LEU A 22 8.64 -2.15 -6.07
CA LEU A 22 8.71 -0.78 -5.58
C LEU A 22 7.85 -0.64 -4.33
N GLY A 23 8.49 -0.38 -3.20
CA GLY A 23 7.83 0.02 -1.96
C GLY A 23 7.48 1.50 -2.02
N VAL A 24 6.26 1.82 -2.42
CA VAL A 24 5.74 3.19 -2.38
C VAL A 24 5.28 3.54 -0.97
N GLU A 25 4.76 2.57 -0.25
CA GLU A 25 4.25 2.58 1.12
C GLU A 25 3.03 3.50 1.30
N SER A 26 3.11 4.75 0.84
CA SER A 26 2.08 5.78 0.92
C SER A 26 2.12 6.71 -0.28
N GLY A 27 0.96 7.24 -0.69
CA GLY A 27 0.86 8.38 -1.60
C GLY A 27 0.78 9.73 -0.86
N SER A 28 0.97 9.78 0.45
CA SER A 28 0.89 10.99 1.26
C SER A 28 2.28 11.44 1.70
N ASP A 29 2.74 12.61 1.23
CA ASP A 29 4.04 13.17 1.63
C ASP A 29 4.18 13.37 3.13
N ALA A 30 3.07 13.72 3.83
CA ALA A 30 3.09 13.85 5.27
C ALA A 30 3.39 12.51 5.97
N VAL A 31 2.82 11.41 5.47
CA VAL A 31 3.07 10.05 5.97
C VAL A 31 4.48 9.61 5.62
N LEU A 32 4.91 9.80 4.35
CA LEU A 32 6.26 9.45 3.90
C LEU A 32 7.34 10.18 4.71
N LYS A 33 7.11 11.45 5.01
CA LYS A 33 8.01 12.25 5.87
C LYS A 33 8.04 11.72 7.30
N ALA A 34 6.89 11.37 7.86
CA ALA A 34 6.79 10.87 9.24
C ALA A 34 7.54 9.55 9.44
N ILE A 35 7.59 8.70 8.41
CA ILE A 35 8.33 7.43 8.46
C ILE A 35 9.77 7.53 7.92
N ASN A 36 10.27 8.73 7.68
CA ASN A 36 11.62 8.96 7.14
C ASN A 36 11.88 8.19 5.83
N LYS A 37 10.88 8.08 4.93
CA LYS A 37 11.02 7.34 3.65
C LYS A 37 12.11 7.92 2.74
N GLY A 38 12.41 9.20 2.87
CA GLY A 38 13.47 9.87 2.12
C GLY A 38 13.10 10.24 0.67
N VAL A 39 11.86 9.95 0.25
CA VAL A 39 11.32 10.31 -1.07
C VAL A 39 9.88 10.82 -0.93
N THR A 40 9.45 11.64 -1.89
CA THR A 40 8.07 12.13 -1.99
C THR A 40 7.17 11.17 -2.77
N ALA A 41 5.86 11.36 -2.68
CA ALA A 41 4.89 10.64 -3.50
C ALA A 41 5.12 10.91 -4.99
N ALA A 42 5.44 12.15 -5.37
CA ALA A 42 5.72 12.52 -6.76
C ALA A 42 6.93 11.77 -7.33
N GLU A 43 8.04 11.69 -6.58
CA GLU A 43 9.23 10.94 -6.98
C GLU A 43 8.94 9.44 -7.10
N SER A 44 8.16 8.88 -6.18
CA SER A 44 7.73 7.47 -6.23
C SER A 44 6.85 7.18 -7.45
N ILE A 45 5.93 8.11 -7.78
CA ILE A 45 5.08 8.01 -8.97
C ILE A 45 5.93 8.06 -10.23
N GLU A 46 6.84 9.02 -10.34
CA GLU A 46 7.74 9.15 -11.49
C GLU A 46 8.59 7.89 -11.70
N ALA A 47 9.18 7.36 -10.61
CA ALA A 47 9.97 6.12 -10.65
C ALA A 47 9.12 4.94 -11.14
N GLY A 48 7.91 4.78 -10.61
CA GLY A 48 7.00 3.71 -11.02
C GLY A 48 6.60 3.83 -12.49
N GLN A 49 6.28 5.03 -12.96
CA GLN A 49 5.93 5.30 -14.36
C GLN A 49 7.09 5.00 -15.32
N ARG A 50 8.33 5.36 -14.95
CA ARG A 50 9.53 5.05 -15.75
C ARG A 50 9.75 3.55 -15.88
N ILE A 51 9.59 2.78 -14.79
CA ILE A 51 9.70 1.31 -14.80
C ILE A 51 8.66 0.70 -15.74
N VAL A 52 7.40 1.14 -15.63
CA VAL A 52 6.29 0.65 -16.49
C VAL A 52 6.54 1.02 -17.96
N ALA A 53 6.97 2.25 -18.24
CA ALA A 53 7.27 2.73 -19.59
C ALA A 53 8.44 1.99 -20.25
N ALA A 54 9.40 1.48 -19.46
CA ALA A 54 10.49 0.62 -19.94
C ALA A 54 10.06 -0.81 -20.26
N GLY A 55 8.78 -1.18 -20.06
CA GLY A 55 8.26 -2.54 -20.29
C GLY A 55 8.62 -3.54 -19.19
N ILE A 56 9.06 -3.07 -18.03
CA ILE A 56 9.34 -3.91 -16.86
C ILE A 56 8.04 -4.06 -16.07
N LYS A 57 7.66 -5.28 -15.72
CA LYS A 57 6.48 -5.53 -14.87
C LYS A 57 6.71 -4.97 -13.47
N LEU A 58 5.88 -4.03 -13.05
CA LEU A 58 6.00 -3.41 -11.73
C LEU A 58 5.08 -4.09 -10.72
N SER A 59 5.67 -4.54 -9.60
CA SER A 59 4.97 -4.92 -8.37
C SER A 59 5.12 -3.79 -7.35
N MET A 60 4.03 -3.08 -7.11
CA MET A 60 3.95 -1.96 -6.16
C MET A 60 3.48 -2.47 -4.80
N MET A 61 4.09 -1.99 -3.72
CA MET A 61 3.69 -2.30 -2.34
C MET A 61 3.25 -1.03 -1.62
N VAL A 62 2.19 -1.16 -0.82
CA VAL A 62 1.66 -0.11 0.07
C VAL A 62 1.39 -0.69 1.45
N ILE A 63 1.43 0.15 2.49
CA ILE A 63 1.25 -0.29 3.88
C ILE A 63 0.02 0.37 4.47
N LEU A 64 -1.00 -0.45 4.76
CA LEU A 64 -2.22 -0.03 5.45
C LEU A 64 -1.91 0.30 6.92
N GLY A 65 -2.55 1.33 7.44
CA GLY A 65 -2.38 1.77 8.82
C GLY A 65 -1.20 2.72 9.03
N LEU A 66 -0.40 2.99 8.00
CA LEU A 66 0.81 3.80 8.10
C LEU A 66 0.53 5.27 8.46
N GLY A 67 -0.68 5.75 8.18
CA GLY A 67 -1.15 7.09 8.56
C GLY A 67 -1.69 7.21 9.98
N GLY A 68 -1.74 6.12 10.76
CA GLY A 68 -2.43 6.10 12.05
C GLY A 68 -3.91 6.46 11.91
N GLN A 69 -4.60 6.68 13.05
CA GLN A 69 -6.03 7.02 13.02
C GLN A 69 -6.30 8.38 12.37
N GLU A 70 -5.45 9.37 12.60
CA GLU A 70 -5.70 10.74 12.18
C GLU A 70 -5.56 10.95 10.65
N ALA A 71 -4.63 10.26 10.02
CA ALA A 71 -4.33 10.46 8.59
C ALA A 71 -4.85 9.34 7.68
N SER A 72 -5.48 8.28 8.23
CA SER A 72 -5.90 7.08 7.50
C SER A 72 -6.66 7.37 6.20
N ALA A 73 -7.77 8.11 6.26
CA ALA A 73 -8.58 8.39 5.08
C ALA A 73 -7.83 9.21 4.02
N ARG A 74 -6.96 10.14 4.43
CA ARG A 74 -6.10 10.91 3.52
C ARG A 74 -5.01 10.04 2.92
N HIS A 75 -4.39 9.19 3.75
CA HIS A 75 -3.41 8.21 3.32
C HIS A 75 -3.99 7.27 2.25
N ALA A 76 -5.15 6.68 2.49
CA ALA A 76 -5.83 5.80 1.54
C ALA A 76 -6.11 6.49 0.20
N ARG A 77 -6.71 7.69 0.22
CA ARG A 77 -7.05 8.43 -1.00
C ARG A 77 -5.81 8.83 -1.81
N ASN A 78 -4.79 9.37 -1.15
CA ASN A 78 -3.56 9.78 -1.82
C ASN A 78 -2.81 8.57 -2.39
N THR A 79 -2.83 7.43 -1.68
CA THR A 79 -2.24 6.18 -2.15
C THR A 79 -3.00 5.63 -3.36
N ALA A 80 -4.33 5.73 -3.38
CA ALA A 80 -5.14 5.38 -4.55
C ALA A 80 -4.79 6.23 -5.78
N LEU A 81 -4.56 7.53 -5.61
CA LEU A 81 -4.10 8.42 -6.68
C LEU A 81 -2.73 8.00 -7.21
N ALA A 82 -1.79 7.64 -6.33
CA ALA A 82 -0.47 7.14 -6.73
C ALA A 82 -0.58 5.84 -7.53
N VAL A 83 -1.39 4.87 -7.08
CA VAL A 83 -1.65 3.61 -7.81
C VAL A 83 -2.24 3.91 -9.20
N SER A 84 -3.22 4.80 -9.27
CA SER A 84 -3.90 5.18 -10.52
C SER A 84 -2.94 5.86 -11.52
N ALA A 85 -2.01 6.68 -11.01
CA ALA A 85 -1.00 7.36 -11.83
C ALA A 85 0.09 6.41 -12.33
N ILE A 86 0.56 5.50 -11.48
CA ILE A 86 1.63 4.53 -11.81
C ILE A 86 1.11 3.43 -12.73
N ARG A 87 -0.11 2.94 -12.51
CA ARG A 87 -0.71 1.80 -13.21
C ARG A 87 0.15 0.53 -13.11
N PRO A 88 0.44 0.04 -11.89
CA PRO A 88 1.30 -1.12 -11.73
C PRO A 88 0.64 -2.40 -12.26
N HIS A 89 1.44 -3.42 -12.57
CA HIS A 89 0.95 -4.75 -12.97
C HIS A 89 0.51 -5.59 -11.77
N MET A 90 1.07 -5.30 -10.60
CA MET A 90 0.71 -5.92 -9.33
C MET A 90 0.67 -4.85 -8.24
N LEU A 91 -0.33 -4.96 -7.36
CA LEU A 91 -0.48 -4.14 -6.16
C LEU A 91 -0.59 -5.06 -4.95
N SER A 92 0.30 -4.91 -4.00
CA SER A 92 0.27 -5.60 -2.71
C SER A 92 -0.02 -4.61 -1.60
N ALA A 93 -1.09 -4.85 -0.84
CA ALA A 93 -1.41 -4.10 0.37
C ALA A 93 -1.07 -4.94 1.60
N LEU A 94 -0.16 -4.44 2.43
CA LEU A 94 0.29 -5.04 3.67
C LEU A 94 -0.25 -4.22 4.83
N THR A 95 -0.46 -4.84 5.99
CA THR A 95 -0.79 -4.09 7.21
C THR A 95 0.50 -3.74 7.95
N LEU A 96 0.52 -2.55 8.54
CA LEU A 96 1.64 -2.05 9.34
C LEU A 96 2.02 -3.06 10.42
N MET A 97 3.29 -3.41 10.45
CA MET A 97 3.93 -4.14 11.55
C MET A 97 4.97 -3.22 12.18
N MET A 98 5.00 -3.19 13.51
CA MET A 98 5.99 -2.46 14.27
C MET A 98 7.10 -3.40 14.74
N TYR A 99 8.32 -2.91 14.80
CA TYR A 99 9.47 -3.70 15.19
C TYR A 99 9.98 -3.23 16.54
N ARG A 100 10.43 -4.16 17.38
CA ARG A 100 11.04 -3.81 18.66
C ARG A 100 12.25 -2.90 18.48
N GLY A 101 12.29 -1.80 19.22
CA GLY A 101 13.34 -0.79 19.12
C GLY A 101 13.18 0.18 17.94
N SER A 102 12.05 0.15 17.23
CA SER A 102 11.76 1.17 16.22
C SER A 102 11.14 2.41 16.88
N GLU A 103 11.45 3.57 16.33
CA GLU A 103 10.87 4.86 16.75
C GLU A 103 9.34 4.84 16.67
N LEU A 104 8.77 4.16 15.67
CA LEU A 104 7.33 4.05 15.51
C LEU A 104 6.67 3.26 16.65
N LEU A 105 7.32 2.22 17.18
CA LEU A 105 6.82 1.51 18.35
C LEU A 105 6.85 2.39 19.60
N GLU A 106 7.90 3.18 19.80
CA GLU A 106 8.00 4.14 20.90
C GLU A 106 6.92 5.22 20.82
N GLU A 107 6.60 5.71 19.63
CA GLU A 107 5.51 6.65 19.40
C GLU A 107 4.14 6.03 19.70
N PHE A 108 3.92 4.78 19.30
CA PHE A 108 2.72 4.03 19.63
C PHE A 108 2.58 3.85 21.16
N GLU A 109 3.61 3.36 21.83
CA GLU A 109 3.61 3.13 23.30
C GLU A 109 3.43 4.42 24.12
N SER A 110 3.90 5.54 23.59
CA SER A 110 3.69 6.86 24.20
C SER A 110 2.33 7.49 23.88
N GLY A 111 1.52 6.85 23.03
CA GLY A 111 0.21 7.35 22.59
C GLY A 111 0.26 8.45 21.52
N ARG A 112 1.45 8.80 21.01
CA ARG A 112 1.58 9.80 19.93
C ARG A 112 1.19 9.28 18.54
N PHE A 113 1.22 7.96 18.35
CA PHE A 113 0.80 7.31 17.11
C PHE A 113 -0.31 6.29 17.39
N PRO A 114 -1.58 6.71 17.42
CA PRO A 114 -2.71 5.80 17.61
C PRO A 114 -2.91 4.95 16.35
N ILE A 115 -2.68 3.63 16.46
CA ILE A 115 -2.84 2.69 15.34
C ILE A 115 -4.31 2.39 15.06
N LEU A 116 -4.58 1.95 13.83
CA LEU A 116 -5.90 1.50 13.44
C LEU A 116 -6.25 0.14 14.07
N SER A 117 -7.51 -0.02 14.44
CA SER A 117 -8.06 -1.35 14.75
C SER A 117 -8.16 -2.22 13.49
N PRO A 118 -8.35 -3.54 13.61
CA PRO A 118 -8.57 -4.41 12.44
C PRO A 118 -9.72 -3.93 11.53
N ALA A 119 -10.82 -3.44 12.10
CA ALA A 119 -11.92 -2.86 11.34
C ALA A 119 -11.50 -1.55 10.64
N GLY A 120 -10.69 -0.71 11.30
CA GLY A 120 -10.14 0.51 10.71
C GLY A 120 -9.18 0.23 9.55
N ILE A 121 -8.40 -0.85 9.62
CA ILE A 121 -7.56 -1.32 8.49
C ILE A 121 -8.45 -1.73 7.30
N MET A 122 -9.59 -2.38 7.54
CA MET A 122 -10.52 -2.74 6.46
C MET A 122 -11.21 -1.51 5.85
N GLU A 123 -11.54 -0.52 6.66
CA GLU A 123 -12.06 0.76 6.19
C GLU A 123 -11.03 1.48 5.30
N GLU A 124 -9.78 1.52 5.74
CA GLU A 124 -8.70 2.12 4.95
C GLU A 124 -8.47 1.37 3.63
N LEU A 125 -8.48 0.03 3.65
CA LEU A 125 -8.41 -0.79 2.43
C LEU A 125 -9.59 -0.51 1.51
N HIS A 126 -10.82 -0.39 2.06
CA HIS A 126 -12.01 -0.05 1.28
C HIS A 126 -11.85 1.29 0.57
N LEU A 127 -11.41 2.34 1.28
CA LEU A 127 -11.18 3.67 0.73
C LEU A 127 -10.06 3.66 -0.34
N LEU A 128 -9.01 2.88 -0.13
CA LEU A 128 -7.95 2.68 -1.11
C LEU A 128 -8.50 2.07 -2.41
N LEU A 129 -9.21 0.94 -2.30
CA LEU A 129 -9.80 0.25 -3.46
C LEU A 129 -10.82 1.12 -4.19
N GLN A 130 -11.65 1.87 -3.45
CA GLN A 130 -12.64 2.78 -3.99
C GLN A 130 -12.01 3.89 -4.84
N GLY A 131 -10.90 4.45 -4.36
CA GLY A 131 -10.21 5.55 -5.02
C GLY A 131 -9.32 5.15 -6.20
N ILE A 132 -9.01 3.86 -6.39
CA ILE A 132 -8.19 3.40 -7.51
C ILE A 132 -8.98 3.47 -8.82
N GLU A 133 -8.42 4.21 -9.80
CA GLU A 133 -8.95 4.34 -11.15
C GLU A 133 -7.94 3.80 -12.16
N LEU A 134 -8.29 2.72 -12.83
CA LEU A 134 -7.47 2.08 -13.87
C LEU A 134 -8.30 1.92 -15.16
N PRO A 135 -7.67 2.03 -16.34
CA PRO A 135 -8.36 1.76 -17.60
C PRO A 135 -8.99 0.36 -17.60
N PRO A 136 -10.16 0.18 -18.24
CA PRO A 136 -10.88 -1.11 -18.25
C PRO A 136 -10.03 -2.29 -18.76
N GLU A 137 -9.13 -2.03 -19.71
CA GLU A 137 -8.20 -3.00 -20.29
C GLU A 137 -6.96 -3.28 -19.43
N HIS A 138 -6.74 -2.49 -18.38
CA HIS A 138 -5.58 -2.68 -17.51
C HIS A 138 -5.76 -3.89 -16.58
N HIS A 139 -4.69 -4.66 -16.40
CA HIS A 139 -4.68 -5.84 -15.53
C HIS A 139 -3.68 -5.65 -14.40
N CYS A 140 -4.17 -5.19 -13.25
CA CYS A 140 -3.38 -5.10 -12.02
C CYS A 140 -3.78 -6.22 -11.06
N LEU A 141 -2.88 -7.17 -10.82
CA LEU A 141 -3.11 -8.23 -9.84
C LEU A 141 -3.05 -7.65 -8.43
N PHE A 142 -4.20 -7.61 -7.75
CA PHE A 142 -4.28 -7.17 -6.36
C PHE A 142 -4.12 -8.35 -5.40
N ARG A 143 -3.30 -8.16 -4.37
CA ARG A 143 -3.08 -9.12 -3.28
C ARG A 143 -2.97 -8.41 -1.94
N SER A 144 -3.63 -8.99 -0.94
CA SER A 144 -3.52 -8.62 0.48
C SER A 144 -3.46 -9.91 1.30
N ASN A 145 -2.40 -10.70 1.04
CA ASN A 145 -2.21 -12.04 1.62
C ASN A 145 -0.89 -12.19 2.40
N HIS A 146 -0.30 -11.07 2.80
CA HIS A 146 0.85 -11.07 3.69
C HIS A 146 0.43 -11.47 5.11
N ILE A 147 1.35 -12.05 5.90
CA ILE A 147 1.09 -12.50 7.27
C ILE A 147 0.63 -11.37 8.20
N SER A 148 0.96 -10.12 7.89
CA SER A 148 0.49 -8.94 8.63
C SER A 148 -0.99 -8.65 8.46
N ASN A 149 -1.64 -9.21 7.44
CA ASN A 149 -3.03 -8.88 7.12
C ASN A 149 -4.01 -9.72 7.94
N TYR A 150 -5.08 -9.09 8.43
CA TYR A 150 -6.14 -9.77 9.17
C TYR A 150 -7.01 -10.66 8.31
N ILE A 151 -7.21 -10.28 7.05
CA ILE A 151 -8.01 -11.01 6.05
C ILE A 151 -7.29 -10.94 4.70
N ASN A 152 -7.26 -12.06 3.99
CA ASN A 152 -6.64 -12.16 2.69
C ASN A 152 -7.62 -11.79 1.58
N PHE A 153 -7.21 -10.87 0.71
CA PHE A 153 -7.92 -10.50 -0.50
C PHE A 153 -7.08 -10.79 -1.73
N ALA A 154 -7.76 -11.19 -2.81
CA ALA A 154 -7.14 -11.43 -4.10
C ALA A 154 -8.11 -11.09 -5.24
N GLY A 155 -7.61 -10.40 -6.25
CA GLY A 155 -8.40 -10.05 -7.43
C GLY A 155 -7.54 -9.43 -8.52
N THR A 156 -8.19 -9.01 -9.59
CA THR A 156 -7.60 -8.26 -10.70
C THR A 156 -8.35 -6.94 -10.85
N LEU A 157 -7.67 -5.82 -10.69
CA LEU A 157 -8.25 -4.49 -10.87
C LEU A 157 -8.11 -4.04 -12.34
N PRO A 158 -9.09 -3.32 -12.90
CA PRO A 158 -10.35 -2.90 -12.27
C PRO A 158 -11.47 -3.96 -12.28
N LYS A 159 -11.29 -5.08 -12.96
CA LYS A 159 -12.31 -6.11 -13.20
C LYS A 159 -13.05 -6.56 -11.93
N ASP A 160 -12.31 -6.85 -10.86
CA ASP A 160 -12.84 -7.39 -9.60
C ASP A 160 -13.13 -6.30 -8.55
N LYS A 161 -13.09 -5.00 -8.93
CA LYS A 161 -13.18 -3.89 -7.98
C LYS A 161 -14.43 -3.94 -7.12
N GLU A 162 -15.61 -4.10 -7.74
CA GLU A 162 -16.90 -4.12 -7.02
C GLU A 162 -16.99 -5.29 -6.02
N ARG A 163 -16.48 -6.47 -6.41
CA ARG A 163 -16.42 -7.63 -5.49
C ARG A 163 -15.50 -7.34 -4.30
N LEU A 164 -14.30 -6.80 -4.56
CA LEU A 164 -13.33 -6.47 -3.51
C LEU A 164 -13.87 -5.39 -2.56
N LEU A 165 -14.62 -4.41 -3.07
CA LEU A 165 -15.30 -3.40 -2.25
C LEU A 165 -16.36 -4.03 -1.35
N SER A 166 -17.18 -4.93 -1.86
CA SER A 166 -18.19 -5.64 -1.07
C SER A 166 -17.53 -6.52 0.00
N GLU A 167 -16.48 -7.26 -0.36
CA GLU A 167 -15.74 -8.13 0.56
C GLU A 167 -15.06 -7.32 1.68
N SER A 168 -14.50 -6.14 1.38
CA SER A 168 -13.85 -5.28 2.38
C SER A 168 -14.83 -4.70 3.38
N LEU A 169 -16.05 -4.32 2.97
CA LEU A 169 -17.14 -3.90 3.88
C LEU A 169 -17.58 -5.05 4.78
N ALA A 170 -17.85 -6.22 4.23
CA ALA A 170 -18.22 -7.39 5.02
C ALA A 170 -17.13 -7.79 6.03
N ALA A 171 -15.86 -7.63 5.65
CA ALA A 171 -14.73 -7.85 6.53
C ALA A 171 -14.65 -6.81 7.65
N GLN A 172 -14.90 -5.54 7.36
CA GLN A 172 -14.97 -4.46 8.34
C GLN A 172 -16.04 -4.75 9.40
N ASP A 173 -17.26 -5.09 8.97
CA ASP A 173 -18.37 -5.43 9.88
C ASP A 173 -18.01 -6.61 10.78
N LYS A 174 -17.43 -7.67 10.19
CA LYS A 174 -16.99 -8.85 10.96
C LYS A 174 -15.92 -8.52 12.00
N LEU A 175 -14.93 -7.72 11.64
CA LEU A 175 -13.84 -7.34 12.53
C LEU A 175 -14.26 -6.31 13.58
N ALA A 176 -15.27 -5.48 13.31
CA ALA A 176 -15.86 -4.57 14.28
C ALA A 176 -16.55 -5.31 15.44
N LEU A 177 -16.96 -6.56 15.24
CA LEU A 177 -17.57 -7.41 16.27
C LEU A 177 -16.56 -8.11 17.18
N LEU A 178 -15.25 -7.98 16.92
CA LEU A 178 -14.22 -8.56 17.79
C LEU A 178 -14.27 -7.92 19.17
N LYS A 179 -14.51 -8.73 20.20
CA LYS A 179 -14.62 -8.28 21.61
C LYS A 179 -13.29 -7.87 22.21
N SER A 180 -12.18 -8.39 21.66
CA SER A 180 -10.84 -8.07 22.10
C SER A 180 -9.88 -8.08 20.90
N TRP A 181 -9.07 -7.06 20.82
CA TRP A 181 -7.96 -6.97 19.89
C TRP A 181 -6.75 -6.44 20.64
N ASP A 182 -5.63 -7.14 20.53
CA ASP A 182 -4.38 -6.72 21.12
C ASP A 182 -3.54 -6.01 20.05
N PRO A 183 -3.29 -4.69 20.21
CA PRO A 183 -2.45 -3.95 19.27
C PRO A 183 -1.03 -4.50 19.16
N TYR A 184 -0.50 -5.18 20.16
CA TYR A 184 0.82 -5.80 20.13
C TYR A 184 0.90 -7.06 19.25
N ASN A 185 -0.21 -7.58 18.73
CA ASN A 185 -0.16 -8.65 17.74
C ASN A 185 0.55 -8.22 16.43
N ASN A 186 0.64 -6.91 16.18
CA ASN A 186 1.34 -6.33 15.03
C ASN A 186 2.78 -5.88 15.38
N VAL A 187 3.30 -6.29 16.54
CA VAL A 187 4.70 -6.07 16.91
C VAL A 187 5.50 -7.35 16.67
N GLU A 188 6.50 -7.28 15.82
CA GLU A 188 7.40 -8.43 15.57
C GLU A 188 8.25 -8.71 16.79
N ARG A 189 8.36 -9.99 17.15
CA ARG A 189 9.03 -10.47 18.36
C ARG A 189 10.51 -10.75 18.13
#